data_d47d4098c230b591a227b0a949a1167f
#
_entry.id   d47d4098c230b591a227b0a949a1167f
#
_cell.length_a   1.000
_cell.length_b   1.000
_cell.length_c   1.000
_cell.angle_alpha   90.00
_cell.angle_beta   90.00
_cell.angle_gamma   90.00
#
_symmetry.space_group_name_H-M   'P 1'
#
loop_
_entity.id
_entity.type
_entity.pdbx_description
1 polymer ?
#
loop_
_entity_poly.entity_id
_entity_poly.type
_entity_poly.pdbx_seq_one_letter_code
_entity_poly.pdbx_strand_id
1 'polypeptide(L)'
;TISPWSTKATDIARHCGLAKVKRLERGVAWHFIRADGKPLTATEREALVPLIHDRMVENVLFDFGQVAKLFSEAVPAPLRVVDLIRGGRAALEAANRDWGLALSPDEIDYLFENFTRLKRNPTDVELVMFAQANSEHCRHKVFNADWVINGKRQPHSLFGMIRQTHAKTPKGTLVAYSDNASVIEGARSARFFPLSTTREYGYREEPVHILMKVETHNHPTAISPYPGAATGSGGEIRDEGATGRGAKPKAGLTGFSVSNLRLPDAPRPWERNYGKPDRIASALSIMLEGPIGGAAFNNEFGRPNIAGYFRSFELEAAGEVRGYHKPIMLAGGLGNIREEHIHKIGFPAGTPLVVIGGPAMLIGLGGGAASSMASGASHEELDFASVQRGNAEMQRR
;
A
#
# COMPACT_ATOMS: atom_id res chain seq x y z
N THR A 1 9.87 1.13 17.43
CA THR A 1 10.06 0.66 16.03
C THR A 1 11.53 0.79 15.67
N ILE A 2 12.10 -0.19 15.00
CA ILE A 2 13.46 -0.16 14.47
C ILE A 2 13.38 0.40 13.05
N SER A 3 14.10 1.48 12.75
CA SER A 3 14.05 2.08 11.42
C SER A 3 14.79 1.24 10.37
N PRO A 4 14.43 1.29 9.09
CA PRO A 4 15.20 0.66 8.01
C PRO A 4 16.65 1.16 7.96
N TRP A 5 16.87 2.43 8.27
CA TRP A 5 18.22 3.01 8.39
C TRP A 5 19.02 2.33 9.52
N SER A 6 18.39 2.14 10.68
CA SER A 6 19.02 1.49 11.85
C SER A 6 19.48 0.07 11.54
N THR A 7 18.65 -0.71 10.85
CA THR A 7 19.00 -2.07 10.45
C THR A 7 20.27 -2.08 9.60
N LYS A 8 20.29 -1.27 8.54
CA LYS A 8 21.43 -1.17 7.63
C LYS A 8 22.71 -0.67 8.34
N ALA A 9 22.60 0.41 9.10
CA ALA A 9 23.74 0.97 9.84
C ALA A 9 24.32 -0.03 10.87
N THR A 10 23.45 -0.75 11.56
CA THR A 10 23.86 -1.78 12.53
C THR A 10 24.57 -2.95 11.83
N ASP A 11 24.07 -3.40 10.69
CA ASP A 11 24.70 -4.47 9.92
C ASP A 11 26.07 -4.05 9.36
N ILE A 12 26.18 -2.84 8.85
CA ILE A 12 27.48 -2.28 8.42
C ILE A 12 28.47 -2.29 9.58
N ALA A 13 28.05 -1.78 10.76
CA ALA A 13 28.91 -1.76 11.95
C ALA A 13 29.40 -3.17 12.31
N ARG A 14 28.55 -4.18 12.26
CA ARG A 14 28.90 -5.58 12.53
C ARG A 14 29.91 -6.13 11.50
N HIS A 15 29.68 -5.87 10.20
CA HIS A 15 30.60 -6.28 9.14
C HIS A 15 31.97 -5.58 9.24
N CYS A 16 32.01 -4.36 9.79
CA CYS A 16 33.25 -3.64 10.10
C CYS A 16 33.94 -4.12 11.40
N GLY A 17 33.49 -5.23 12.00
CA GLY A 17 34.10 -5.80 13.19
C GLY A 17 33.66 -5.16 14.51
N LEU A 18 32.69 -4.25 14.52
CA LEU A 18 32.17 -3.58 15.71
C LEU A 18 31.14 -4.45 16.45
N ALA A 19 31.53 -5.66 16.84
CA ALA A 19 30.61 -6.67 17.40
C ALA A 19 29.90 -6.25 18.71
N LYS A 20 30.46 -5.27 19.43
CA LYS A 20 29.86 -4.72 20.65
C LYS A 20 28.66 -3.79 20.36
N VAL A 21 28.55 -3.28 19.15
CA VAL A 21 27.44 -2.43 18.75
C VAL A 21 26.19 -3.31 18.58
N LYS A 22 25.21 -3.10 19.43
CA LYS A 22 23.92 -3.82 19.37
C LYS A 22 22.97 -3.20 18.37
N ARG A 23 22.87 -1.89 18.39
CA ARG A 23 21.96 -1.12 17.52
C ARG A 23 22.45 0.32 17.38
N LEU A 24 22.31 0.85 16.17
CA LEU A 24 22.54 2.26 15.84
C LEU A 24 21.21 2.91 15.46
N GLU A 25 20.97 4.11 15.93
CA GLU A 25 19.83 4.94 15.51
C GLU A 25 20.33 6.32 15.07
N ARG A 26 19.54 6.97 14.24
CA ARG A 26 19.78 8.33 13.74
C ARG A 26 18.67 9.25 14.22
N GLY A 27 19.01 10.43 14.66
CA GLY A 27 18.08 11.51 14.94
C GLY A 27 18.50 12.80 14.25
N VAL A 28 17.55 13.73 14.10
CA VAL A 28 17.77 15.10 13.64
C VAL A 28 17.50 16.03 14.81
N ALA A 29 18.46 16.84 15.17
CA ALA A 29 18.28 17.89 16.19
C ALA A 29 17.80 19.18 15.51
N TRP A 30 16.59 19.61 15.83
CA TRP A 30 15.99 20.84 15.32
C TRP A 30 16.24 21.98 16.29
N HIS A 31 16.82 23.07 15.81
CA HIS A 31 17.06 24.28 16.59
C HIS A 31 16.16 25.41 16.06
N PHE A 32 15.22 25.84 16.88
CA PHE A 32 14.30 26.92 16.55
C PHE A 32 14.73 28.21 17.28
N ILE A 33 14.86 29.28 16.53
CA ILE A 33 15.20 30.61 17.04
C ILE A 33 14.04 31.55 16.71
N ARG A 34 13.38 32.08 17.74
CA ARG A 34 12.35 33.11 17.55
C ARG A 34 13.01 34.45 17.17
N ALA A 35 12.30 35.24 16.37
CA ALA A 35 12.77 36.56 15.97
C ALA A 35 13.01 37.52 17.18
N ASP A 36 12.28 37.31 18.29
CA ASP A 36 12.42 38.07 19.51
C ASP A 36 13.47 37.49 20.50
N GLY A 37 14.19 36.44 20.10
CA GLY A 37 15.20 35.77 20.89
C GLY A 37 14.71 34.96 22.10
N LYS A 38 13.39 34.85 22.30
CA LYS A 38 12.80 34.09 23.42
C LYS A 38 12.69 32.61 23.08
N PRO A 39 12.70 31.73 24.09
CA PRO A 39 12.41 30.31 23.87
C PRO A 39 10.98 30.09 23.40
N LEU A 40 10.76 29.00 22.65
CA LEU A 40 9.43 28.59 22.24
C LEU A 40 8.56 28.23 23.43
N THR A 41 7.32 28.66 23.42
CA THR A 41 6.29 28.19 24.36
C THR A 41 5.91 26.74 24.12
N ALA A 42 5.25 26.10 25.08
CA ALA A 42 4.75 24.73 24.89
C ALA A 42 3.79 24.61 23.68
N THR A 43 2.88 25.55 23.53
CA THR A 43 1.90 25.59 22.42
C THR A 43 2.62 25.75 21.06
N GLU A 44 3.63 26.61 20.97
CA GLU A 44 4.40 26.78 19.72
C GLU A 44 5.18 25.51 19.38
N ARG A 45 5.75 24.83 20.36
CA ARG A 45 6.43 23.53 20.15
C ARG A 45 5.46 22.47 19.63
N GLU A 46 4.29 22.35 20.25
CA GLU A 46 3.26 21.41 19.82
C GLU A 46 2.80 21.68 18.38
N ALA A 47 2.64 22.94 17.99
CA ALA A 47 2.27 23.33 16.65
C ALA A 47 3.35 23.03 15.60
N LEU A 48 4.64 23.03 15.99
CA LEU A 48 5.76 22.72 15.10
C LEU A 48 5.96 21.20 14.89
N VAL A 49 5.66 20.41 15.90
CA VAL A 49 5.89 18.94 15.87
C VAL A 49 5.30 18.28 14.61
N PRO A 50 4.05 18.50 14.19
CA PRO A 50 3.51 17.88 12.98
C PRO A 50 4.21 18.27 11.68
N LEU A 51 4.94 19.39 11.69
CA LEU A 51 5.60 19.94 10.49
C LEU A 51 7.01 19.37 10.28
N ILE A 52 7.61 18.75 11.30
CA ILE A 52 9.02 18.37 11.30
C ILE A 52 9.28 16.87 11.45
N HIS A 53 8.23 16.05 11.61
CA HIS A 53 8.41 14.62 11.75
C HIS A 53 7.29 13.81 11.08
N ASP A 54 7.61 12.60 10.66
CA ASP A 54 6.62 11.61 10.24
C ASP A 54 6.15 10.81 11.48
N ARG A 55 4.95 11.11 11.97
CA ARG A 55 4.35 10.48 13.17
C ARG A 55 4.30 8.95 13.13
N MET A 56 4.42 8.32 11.97
CA MET A 56 4.34 6.86 11.83
C MET A 56 5.67 6.16 12.03
N VAL A 57 6.78 6.82 11.74
CA VAL A 57 8.13 6.21 11.76
C VAL A 57 9.14 6.96 12.61
N GLU A 58 8.80 8.16 13.09
CA GLU A 58 9.68 9.01 13.89
C GLU A 58 9.07 9.30 15.25
N ASN A 59 9.92 9.50 16.23
CA ASN A 59 9.54 9.95 17.57
C ASN A 59 10.16 11.30 17.84
N VAL A 60 9.39 12.23 18.39
CA VAL A 60 9.88 13.52 18.84
C VAL A 60 10.32 13.43 20.32
N LEU A 61 11.55 13.81 20.57
CA LEU A 61 12.13 13.87 21.90
C LEU A 61 12.50 15.33 22.18
N PHE A 62 12.06 15.85 23.31
CA PHE A 62 12.32 17.24 23.69
C PHE A 62 13.63 17.42 24.51
N ASP A 63 14.28 16.31 24.83
CA ASP A 63 15.49 16.27 25.62
C ASP A 63 16.38 15.09 25.18
N PHE A 64 17.67 15.30 25.06
CA PHE A 64 18.64 14.25 24.75
C PHE A 64 18.68 13.12 25.80
N GLY A 65 18.36 13.41 27.06
CA GLY A 65 18.22 12.38 28.11
C GLY A 65 17.13 11.33 27.81
N GLN A 66 16.18 11.65 26.94
CA GLN A 66 15.12 10.71 26.53
C GLN A 66 15.54 9.76 25.41
N VAL A 67 16.71 9.94 24.79
CA VAL A 67 17.18 9.11 23.65
C VAL A 67 17.23 7.63 24.01
N ALA A 68 17.47 7.28 25.27
CA ALA A 68 17.46 5.90 25.74
C ALA A 68 16.13 5.18 25.45
N LYS A 69 15.00 5.89 25.34
CA LYS A 69 13.68 5.32 25.00
C LYS A 69 13.65 4.67 23.62
N LEU A 70 14.50 5.11 22.67
CA LEU A 70 14.60 4.52 21.35
C LEU A 70 15.11 3.07 21.38
N PHE A 71 15.80 2.69 22.44
CA PHE A 71 16.41 1.35 22.61
C PHE A 71 15.61 0.47 23.57
N SER A 72 14.45 0.94 24.05
CA SER A 72 13.56 0.12 24.87
C SER A 72 12.88 -0.96 24.03
N GLU A 73 12.71 -2.13 24.65
CA GLU A 73 11.92 -3.22 24.08
C GLU A 73 10.46 -3.09 24.56
N ALA A 74 9.53 -3.19 23.63
CA ALA A 74 8.10 -3.21 23.96
C ALA A 74 7.65 -4.64 24.27
N VAL A 75 6.85 -4.80 25.31
CA VAL A 75 6.17 -6.07 25.58
C VAL A 75 5.02 -6.21 24.58
N PRO A 76 4.88 -7.37 23.90
CA PRO A 76 3.75 -7.61 23.01
C PRO A 76 2.42 -7.43 23.73
N ALA A 77 1.46 -6.79 23.06
CA ALA A 77 0.10 -6.67 23.58
C ALA A 77 -0.53 -8.06 23.72
N PRO A 78 -1.36 -8.30 24.76
CA PRO A 78 -2.04 -9.57 24.91
C PRO A 78 -3.04 -9.80 23.78
N LEU A 79 -3.26 -11.06 23.45
CA LEU A 79 -4.31 -11.46 22.49
C LEU A 79 -5.67 -11.02 23.04
N ARG A 80 -6.46 -10.32 22.21
CA ARG A 80 -7.82 -9.90 22.56
C ARG A 80 -8.82 -10.93 22.03
N VAL A 81 -9.87 -11.14 22.79
CA VAL A 81 -10.94 -12.10 22.45
C VAL A 81 -12.26 -11.32 22.48
N VAL A 82 -13.07 -11.46 21.44
CA VAL A 82 -14.43 -10.89 21.40
C VAL A 82 -15.39 -11.90 22.00
N ASP A 83 -16.04 -11.57 23.10
CA ASP A 83 -16.99 -12.48 23.76
C ASP A 83 -18.29 -12.62 22.98
N LEU A 84 -18.24 -13.33 21.87
CA LEU A 84 -19.35 -13.61 20.97
C LEU A 84 -20.38 -14.55 21.63
N ILE A 85 -19.92 -15.53 22.40
CA ILE A 85 -20.81 -16.55 22.98
C ILE A 85 -21.81 -15.93 23.95
N ARG A 86 -21.42 -14.90 24.73
CA ARG A 86 -22.30 -14.19 25.66
C ARG A 86 -22.90 -12.92 25.04
N GLY A 87 -22.10 -12.16 24.31
CA GLY A 87 -22.49 -10.87 23.77
C GLY A 87 -23.21 -10.96 22.41
N GLY A 88 -23.27 -12.14 21.82
CA GLY A 88 -23.96 -12.35 20.55
C GLY A 88 -23.39 -11.55 19.39
N ARG A 89 -24.23 -11.34 18.38
CA ARG A 89 -23.93 -10.54 17.16
C ARG A 89 -23.46 -9.12 17.49
N ALA A 90 -24.03 -8.51 18.53
CA ALA A 90 -23.69 -7.15 18.94
C ALA A 90 -22.21 -6.98 19.34
N ALA A 91 -21.58 -8.03 19.90
CA ALA A 91 -20.15 -8.00 20.23
C ALA A 91 -19.28 -7.94 18.97
N LEU A 92 -19.66 -8.61 17.89
CA LEU A 92 -18.97 -8.52 16.58
C LEU A 92 -19.18 -7.14 15.93
N GLU A 93 -20.37 -6.59 16.01
CA GLU A 93 -20.66 -5.24 15.49
C GLU A 93 -19.86 -4.17 16.21
N ALA A 94 -19.70 -4.29 17.54
CA ALA A 94 -18.83 -3.39 18.31
C ALA A 94 -17.36 -3.55 17.85
N ALA A 95 -16.85 -4.77 17.78
CA ALA A 95 -15.50 -5.01 17.30
C ALA A 95 -15.28 -4.49 15.85
N ASN A 96 -16.28 -4.66 14.97
CA ASN A 96 -16.24 -4.13 13.60
C ASN A 96 -16.05 -2.61 13.56
N ARG A 97 -16.80 -1.87 14.41
CA ARG A 97 -16.65 -0.41 14.52
C ARG A 97 -15.33 -0.01 15.16
N ASP A 98 -15.02 -0.59 16.32
CA ASP A 98 -13.91 -0.15 17.17
C ASP A 98 -12.54 -0.48 16.56
N TRP A 99 -12.47 -1.52 15.73
CA TRP A 99 -11.24 -1.97 15.08
C TRP A 99 -11.17 -1.64 13.59
N GLY A 100 -12.21 -1.00 13.04
CA GLY A 100 -12.24 -0.61 11.62
C GLY A 100 -12.15 -1.78 10.66
N LEU A 101 -12.88 -2.90 10.93
CA LEU A 101 -12.79 -4.12 10.14
C LEU A 101 -13.52 -4.04 8.80
N ALA A 102 -14.42 -3.07 8.61
CA ALA A 102 -15.21 -2.86 7.39
C ALA A 102 -16.01 -4.10 6.95
N LEU A 103 -16.50 -4.89 7.90
CA LEU A 103 -17.32 -6.07 7.62
C LEU A 103 -18.74 -5.64 7.23
N SER A 104 -19.28 -6.30 6.20
CA SER A 104 -20.69 -6.18 5.82
C SER A 104 -21.60 -6.92 6.80
N PRO A 105 -22.93 -6.63 6.84
CA PRO A 105 -23.87 -7.38 7.66
C PRO A 105 -23.82 -8.88 7.42
N ASP A 106 -23.73 -9.32 6.18
CA ASP A 106 -23.65 -10.74 5.79
C ASP A 106 -22.36 -11.41 6.30
N GLU A 107 -21.25 -10.68 6.33
CA GLU A 107 -19.97 -11.16 6.85
C GLU A 107 -20.01 -11.28 8.38
N ILE A 108 -20.71 -10.37 9.05
CA ILE A 108 -20.95 -10.45 10.50
C ILE A 108 -21.82 -11.67 10.81
N ASP A 109 -22.88 -11.91 10.04
CA ASP A 109 -23.75 -13.07 10.21
C ASP A 109 -22.97 -14.37 9.98
N TYR A 110 -22.17 -14.43 8.93
CA TYR A 110 -21.29 -15.58 8.66
C TYR A 110 -20.33 -15.88 9.83
N LEU A 111 -19.69 -14.88 10.37
CA LEU A 111 -18.78 -15.04 11.51
C LEU A 111 -19.54 -15.47 12.76
N PHE A 112 -20.69 -14.88 13.03
CA PHE A 112 -21.53 -15.22 14.17
C PHE A 112 -21.97 -16.70 14.12
N GLU A 113 -22.50 -17.16 13.00
CA GLU A 113 -22.92 -18.54 12.82
C GLU A 113 -21.77 -19.53 12.97
N ASN A 114 -20.61 -19.24 12.33
CA ASN A 114 -19.49 -20.16 12.35
C ASN A 114 -18.82 -20.26 13.73
N PHE A 115 -18.59 -19.15 14.43
CA PHE A 115 -18.00 -19.19 15.78
C PHE A 115 -18.96 -19.76 16.81
N THR A 116 -20.27 -19.56 16.65
CA THR A 116 -21.29 -20.23 17.46
C THR A 116 -21.26 -21.74 17.26
N ARG A 117 -21.16 -22.21 16.00
CA ARG A 117 -21.02 -23.63 15.68
C ARG A 117 -19.74 -24.24 16.24
N LEU A 118 -18.63 -23.48 16.21
CA LEU A 118 -17.35 -23.86 16.80
C LEU A 118 -17.33 -23.79 18.33
N LYS A 119 -18.36 -23.23 18.97
CA LYS A 119 -18.50 -23.08 20.42
C LYS A 119 -17.31 -22.37 21.07
N ARG A 120 -16.75 -21.38 20.40
CA ARG A 120 -15.67 -20.58 20.92
C ARG A 120 -15.76 -19.12 20.44
N ASN A 121 -15.09 -18.24 21.15
CA ASN A 121 -14.96 -16.84 20.82
C ASN A 121 -13.86 -16.61 19.75
N PRO A 122 -14.03 -15.64 18.83
CA PRO A 122 -12.98 -15.22 17.92
C PRO A 122 -11.94 -14.35 18.62
N THR A 123 -10.70 -14.45 18.13
CA THR A 123 -9.60 -13.58 18.52
C THR A 123 -9.51 -12.36 17.60
N ASP A 124 -8.80 -11.33 18.05
CA ASP A 124 -8.49 -10.14 17.23
C ASP A 124 -7.74 -10.51 15.95
N VAL A 125 -6.79 -11.43 16.03
CA VAL A 125 -6.02 -11.91 14.86
C VAL A 125 -6.96 -12.53 13.82
N GLU A 126 -7.89 -13.40 14.24
CA GLU A 126 -8.83 -14.07 13.33
C GLU A 126 -9.77 -13.07 12.66
N LEU A 127 -10.29 -12.09 13.41
CA LEU A 127 -11.19 -11.08 12.86
C LEU A 127 -10.46 -10.14 11.89
N VAL A 128 -9.25 -9.69 12.23
CA VAL A 128 -8.44 -8.84 11.35
C VAL A 128 -8.04 -9.60 10.09
N MET A 129 -7.61 -10.86 10.19
CA MET A 129 -7.28 -11.70 9.02
C MET A 129 -8.50 -11.89 8.11
N PHE A 130 -9.67 -12.19 8.69
CA PHE A 130 -10.91 -12.34 7.93
C PHE A 130 -11.27 -11.04 7.22
N ALA A 131 -11.22 -9.90 7.92
CA ALA A 131 -11.51 -8.57 7.37
C ALA A 131 -10.58 -8.23 6.20
N GLN A 132 -9.28 -8.47 6.33
CA GLN A 132 -8.31 -8.22 5.26
C GLN A 132 -8.56 -9.14 4.06
N ALA A 133 -8.73 -10.45 4.28
CA ALA A 133 -8.93 -11.43 3.21
C ALA A 133 -10.25 -11.21 2.46
N ASN A 134 -11.29 -10.69 3.12
CA ASN A 134 -12.60 -10.41 2.53
C ASN A 134 -12.82 -8.95 2.15
N SER A 135 -11.81 -8.09 2.26
CA SER A 135 -11.91 -6.68 1.86
C SER A 135 -12.19 -6.53 0.36
N GLU A 136 -12.73 -5.38 -0.04
CA GLU A 136 -12.88 -5.02 -1.46
C GLU A 136 -11.52 -5.05 -2.17
N HIS A 137 -10.44 -4.68 -1.46
CA HIS A 137 -9.07 -4.75 -1.94
C HIS A 137 -8.68 -6.16 -2.41
N CYS A 138 -9.03 -7.21 -1.65
CA CYS A 138 -8.64 -8.58 -1.98
C CYS A 138 -9.68 -9.31 -2.84
N ARG A 139 -10.97 -9.08 -2.61
CA ARG A 139 -12.06 -9.86 -3.23
C ARG A 139 -12.80 -9.16 -4.35
N HIS A 140 -12.66 -7.83 -4.48
CA HIS A 140 -13.38 -7.06 -5.49
C HIS A 140 -14.88 -7.36 -5.50
N LYS A 141 -15.52 -7.28 -4.34
CA LYS A 141 -16.93 -7.69 -4.15
C LYS A 141 -17.88 -6.95 -5.08
N VAL A 142 -17.67 -5.64 -5.25
CA VAL A 142 -18.49 -4.81 -6.16
C VAL A 142 -18.30 -5.22 -7.62
N PHE A 143 -17.07 -5.45 -8.08
CA PHE A 143 -16.78 -5.87 -9.45
C PHE A 143 -17.26 -7.29 -9.76
N ASN A 144 -17.35 -8.16 -8.76
CA ASN A 144 -17.86 -9.52 -8.91
C ASN A 144 -19.36 -9.64 -8.63
N ALA A 145 -20.02 -8.58 -8.14
CA ALA A 145 -21.44 -8.61 -7.78
C ALA A 145 -22.35 -8.84 -8.99
N ASP A 146 -23.52 -9.41 -8.74
CA ASP A 146 -24.61 -9.45 -9.69
C ASP A 146 -25.23 -8.06 -9.82
N TRP A 147 -25.43 -7.60 -11.04
CA TRP A 147 -25.99 -6.29 -11.32
C TRP A 147 -27.44 -6.39 -11.76
N VAL A 148 -28.29 -5.60 -11.15
CA VAL A 148 -29.70 -5.41 -11.55
C VAL A 148 -29.88 -3.96 -11.95
N ILE A 149 -30.17 -3.71 -13.22
CA ILE A 149 -30.40 -2.37 -13.76
C ILE A 149 -31.85 -2.28 -14.22
N ASN A 150 -32.61 -1.34 -13.66
CA ASN A 150 -34.04 -1.15 -13.94
C ASN A 150 -34.85 -2.46 -13.79
N GLY A 151 -34.60 -3.23 -12.74
CA GLY A 151 -35.27 -4.51 -12.47
C GLY A 151 -34.79 -5.68 -13.32
N LYS A 152 -33.83 -5.49 -14.23
CA LYS A 152 -33.32 -6.58 -15.08
C LYS A 152 -31.91 -6.99 -14.61
N ARG A 153 -31.76 -8.27 -14.24
CA ARG A 153 -30.46 -8.87 -13.94
C ARG A 153 -29.59 -8.84 -15.18
N GLN A 154 -28.37 -8.34 -15.03
CA GLN A 154 -27.39 -8.31 -16.10
C GLN A 154 -26.73 -9.68 -16.26
N PRO A 155 -26.34 -10.09 -17.47
CA PRO A 155 -25.78 -11.42 -17.71
C PRO A 155 -24.36 -11.58 -17.16
N HIS A 156 -23.68 -10.49 -16.88
CA HIS A 156 -22.29 -10.48 -16.43
C HIS A 156 -22.07 -9.47 -15.30
N SER A 157 -21.19 -9.84 -14.36
CA SER A 157 -20.55 -8.88 -13.44
C SER A 157 -19.62 -7.93 -14.22
N LEU A 158 -19.14 -6.87 -13.59
CA LEU A 158 -18.15 -5.98 -14.21
C LEU A 158 -16.87 -6.74 -14.61
N PHE A 159 -16.37 -7.64 -13.76
CA PHE A 159 -15.27 -8.53 -14.14
C PHE A 159 -15.62 -9.48 -15.27
N GLY A 160 -16.85 -9.99 -15.31
CA GLY A 160 -17.32 -10.79 -16.42
C GLY A 160 -17.23 -10.05 -17.75
N MET A 161 -17.62 -8.76 -17.78
CA MET A 161 -17.50 -7.90 -18.96
C MET A 161 -16.06 -7.71 -19.40
N ILE A 162 -15.15 -7.43 -18.45
CA ILE A 162 -13.71 -7.26 -18.73
C ILE A 162 -13.11 -8.55 -19.31
N ARG A 163 -13.40 -9.70 -18.71
CA ARG A 163 -12.89 -11.00 -19.15
C ARG A 163 -13.36 -11.42 -20.54
N GLN A 164 -14.52 -10.96 -20.97
CA GLN A 164 -14.99 -11.22 -22.33
C GLN A 164 -14.06 -10.68 -23.42
N THR A 165 -13.41 -9.53 -23.18
CA THR A 165 -12.45 -8.96 -24.12
C THR A 165 -11.30 -9.95 -24.38
N HIS A 166 -10.71 -10.48 -23.31
CA HIS A 166 -9.67 -11.48 -23.42
C HIS A 166 -10.18 -12.79 -24.06
N ALA A 167 -11.36 -13.28 -23.64
CA ALA A 167 -11.93 -14.50 -24.18
C ALA A 167 -12.16 -14.44 -25.71
N LYS A 168 -12.50 -13.25 -26.22
CA LYS A 168 -12.70 -13.04 -27.67
C LYS A 168 -11.40 -12.82 -28.43
N THR A 169 -10.35 -12.34 -27.79
CA THR A 169 -9.08 -11.98 -28.45
C THR A 169 -7.88 -12.40 -27.59
N PRO A 170 -7.70 -13.71 -27.34
CA PRO A 170 -6.64 -14.22 -26.45
C PRO A 170 -5.25 -14.25 -27.09
N LYS A 171 -5.15 -14.09 -28.42
CA LYS A 171 -3.89 -14.21 -29.16
C LYS A 171 -2.83 -13.22 -28.60
N GLY A 172 -1.64 -13.74 -28.35
CA GLY A 172 -0.53 -12.97 -27.81
C GLY A 172 -0.56 -12.76 -26.29
N THR A 173 -1.59 -13.25 -25.58
CA THR A 173 -1.65 -13.23 -24.12
C THR A 173 -1.23 -14.58 -23.58
N LEU A 174 -0.20 -14.62 -22.76
CA LEU A 174 0.36 -15.85 -22.18
C LEU A 174 -0.21 -16.11 -20.78
N VAL A 175 -0.42 -15.04 -19.98
CA VAL A 175 -1.01 -15.12 -18.64
C VAL A 175 -2.01 -13.98 -18.46
N ALA A 176 -3.25 -14.33 -18.10
CA ALA A 176 -4.28 -13.37 -17.72
C ALA A 176 -5.11 -13.91 -16.56
N TYR A 177 -5.43 -13.06 -15.58
CA TYR A 177 -6.33 -13.31 -14.44
C TYR A 177 -5.92 -14.46 -13.49
N SER A 178 -4.74 -15.00 -13.59
CA SER A 178 -4.28 -16.16 -12.82
C SER A 178 -2.99 -15.95 -12.04
N ASP A 179 -2.37 -14.79 -12.17
CA ASP A 179 -1.14 -14.42 -11.46
C ASP A 179 -1.18 -12.94 -11.07
N ASN A 180 -0.13 -12.45 -10.43
CA ASN A 180 -0.02 -11.08 -9.90
C ASN A 180 0.05 -10.02 -11.01
N ALA A 181 0.56 -10.38 -12.19
CA ALA A 181 0.56 -9.53 -13.37
C ALA A 181 0.17 -10.32 -14.63
N SER A 182 -0.25 -9.62 -15.68
CA SER A 182 -0.46 -10.21 -16.98
C SER A 182 0.86 -10.34 -17.75
N VAL A 183 0.94 -11.36 -18.61
CA VAL A 183 2.09 -11.59 -19.51
C VAL A 183 1.60 -11.68 -20.94
N ILE A 184 2.23 -10.92 -21.81
CA ILE A 184 2.00 -10.95 -23.27
C ILE A 184 3.28 -11.38 -24.00
N GLU A 185 3.10 -11.91 -25.21
CA GLU A 185 4.21 -12.29 -26.06
C GLU A 185 5.14 -11.11 -26.33
N GLY A 186 6.43 -11.35 -26.13
CA GLY A 186 7.50 -10.42 -26.48
C GLY A 186 8.34 -10.94 -27.64
N ALA A 187 9.40 -10.24 -27.97
CA ALA A 187 10.32 -10.59 -29.03
C ALA A 187 11.43 -11.53 -28.53
N ARG A 188 12.07 -12.23 -29.47
CA ARG A 188 13.38 -12.84 -29.20
C ARG A 188 14.41 -11.72 -29.02
N SER A 189 15.18 -11.82 -27.96
CA SER A 189 16.18 -10.81 -27.63
C SER A 189 17.40 -11.45 -26.97
N ALA A 190 18.56 -10.89 -27.21
CA ALA A 190 19.78 -11.28 -26.53
C ALA A 190 19.82 -10.69 -25.13
N ARG A 191 20.00 -11.54 -24.12
CA ARG A 191 20.15 -11.15 -22.73
C ARG A 191 21.53 -11.53 -22.22
N PHE A 192 22.16 -10.60 -21.48
CA PHE A 192 23.45 -10.81 -20.85
C PHE A 192 23.27 -11.19 -19.39
N PHE A 193 23.63 -12.42 -19.02
CA PHE A 193 23.54 -12.92 -17.65
C PHE A 193 24.46 -14.13 -17.45
N PRO A 194 24.77 -14.47 -16.18
CA PRO A 194 25.60 -15.64 -15.88
C PRO A 194 24.82 -16.93 -16.11
N LEU A 195 25.49 -17.92 -16.70
CA LEU A 195 24.98 -19.28 -16.78
C LEU A 195 24.91 -19.90 -15.39
N SER A 196 23.81 -20.57 -15.07
CA SER A 196 23.65 -21.24 -13.77
C SER A 196 24.67 -22.36 -13.54
N THR A 197 25.13 -22.99 -14.60
CA THR A 197 26.09 -24.13 -14.58
C THR A 197 27.54 -23.70 -14.46
N THR A 198 27.98 -22.77 -15.33
CA THR A 198 29.39 -22.33 -15.42
C THR A 198 29.66 -21.01 -14.68
N ARG A 199 28.62 -20.24 -14.35
CA ARG A 199 28.68 -18.88 -13.82
C ARG A 199 29.36 -17.87 -14.74
N GLU A 200 29.61 -18.25 -15.99
CA GLU A 200 30.16 -17.36 -16.99
C GLU A 200 29.10 -16.43 -17.55
N TYR A 201 29.43 -15.16 -17.68
CA TYR A 201 28.55 -14.17 -18.29
C TYR A 201 28.62 -14.27 -19.82
N GLY A 202 27.47 -14.29 -20.46
CA GLY A 202 27.35 -14.35 -21.90
C GLY A 202 26.00 -13.89 -22.42
N TYR A 203 25.93 -13.62 -23.71
CA TYR A 203 24.67 -13.34 -24.38
C TYR A 203 23.95 -14.64 -24.74
N ARG A 204 22.65 -14.66 -24.48
CA ARG A 204 21.75 -15.73 -24.92
C ARG A 204 20.53 -15.13 -25.59
N GLU A 205 20.23 -15.63 -26.77
CA GLU A 205 18.97 -15.32 -27.45
C GLU A 205 17.85 -16.23 -26.94
N GLU A 206 16.83 -15.62 -26.43
CA GLU A 206 15.64 -16.30 -25.88
C GLU A 206 14.40 -15.47 -26.13
N PRO A 207 13.19 -16.07 -26.09
CA PRO A 207 11.96 -15.29 -25.98
C PRO A 207 11.97 -14.48 -24.68
N VAL A 208 11.75 -13.17 -24.79
CA VAL A 208 11.66 -12.26 -23.66
C VAL A 208 10.28 -11.62 -23.69
N HIS A 209 9.42 -12.11 -22.82
CA HIS A 209 8.04 -11.66 -22.76
C HIS A 209 7.90 -10.37 -21.95
N ILE A 210 6.78 -9.69 -22.16
CA ILE A 210 6.45 -8.43 -21.49
C ILE A 210 5.39 -8.74 -20.45
N LEU A 211 5.65 -8.34 -19.21
CA LEU A 211 4.61 -8.32 -18.20
C LEU A 211 4.19 -6.89 -17.93
N MET A 212 2.93 -6.72 -17.54
CA MET A 212 2.33 -5.44 -17.19
C MET A 212 1.46 -5.58 -15.96
N LYS A 213 1.60 -4.64 -15.05
CA LYS A 213 0.80 -4.51 -13.84
C LYS A 213 0.33 -3.06 -13.68
N VAL A 214 -0.91 -2.90 -13.31
CA VAL A 214 -1.48 -1.61 -12.87
C VAL A 214 -2.39 -1.88 -11.68
N GLU A 215 -2.24 -1.10 -10.63
CA GLU A 215 -3.11 -1.12 -9.46
C GLU A 215 -3.40 0.28 -8.93
N THR A 216 -4.43 0.41 -8.10
CA THR A 216 -4.78 1.66 -7.43
C THR A 216 -4.28 1.67 -5.99
N HIS A 217 -3.78 2.82 -5.53
CA HIS A 217 -3.38 3.03 -4.14
C HIS A 217 -4.01 4.31 -3.58
N ASN A 218 -5.34 4.34 -3.60
CA ASN A 218 -6.16 5.54 -3.42
C ASN A 218 -6.18 6.04 -1.98
N HIS A 219 -6.56 5.19 -1.02
CA HIS A 219 -6.71 5.56 0.39
C HIS A 219 -5.39 6.03 1.03
N PRO A 220 -4.28 5.31 0.93
CA PRO A 220 -3.01 5.77 1.48
C PRO A 220 -2.54 7.10 0.89
N THR A 221 -2.76 7.32 -0.42
CA THR A 221 -2.43 8.58 -1.11
C THR A 221 -3.32 9.73 -0.63
N ALA A 222 -4.59 9.46 -0.29
CA ALA A 222 -5.48 10.46 0.28
C ALA A 222 -5.04 10.91 1.67
N ILE A 223 -4.51 10.00 2.49
CA ILE A 223 -4.09 10.29 3.87
C ILE A 223 -2.71 10.96 3.91
N SER A 224 -1.76 10.42 3.16
CA SER A 224 -0.36 10.89 3.14
C SER A 224 0.20 10.75 1.73
N PRO A 225 0.10 11.81 0.91
CA PRO A 225 0.30 11.71 -0.54
C PRO A 225 1.65 11.15 -0.97
N TYR A 226 2.76 11.67 -0.39
CA TYR A 226 4.10 11.21 -0.74
C TYR A 226 4.33 9.73 -0.39
N PRO A 227 4.21 9.29 0.89
CA PRO A 227 4.45 7.88 1.22
C PRO A 227 3.37 6.95 0.68
N GLY A 228 2.13 7.42 0.55
CA GLY A 228 1.05 6.65 -0.05
C GLY A 228 1.32 6.33 -1.52
N ALA A 229 1.72 7.30 -2.32
CA ALA A 229 2.07 7.06 -3.72
C ALA A 229 3.38 6.28 -3.88
N ALA A 230 4.37 6.53 -3.01
CA ALA A 230 5.63 5.79 -3.00
C ALA A 230 5.38 4.29 -2.79
N THR A 231 4.60 3.94 -1.78
CA THR A 231 4.31 2.53 -1.46
C THR A 231 3.33 1.88 -2.42
N GLY A 232 2.51 2.67 -3.13
CA GLY A 232 1.75 2.20 -4.29
C GLY A 232 2.68 1.70 -5.41
N SER A 233 3.70 2.47 -5.77
CA SER A 233 4.72 2.02 -6.71
C SER A 233 5.48 0.79 -6.20
N GLY A 234 5.74 0.73 -4.89
CA GLY A 234 6.37 -0.44 -4.27
C GLY A 234 5.51 -1.70 -4.36
N GLY A 235 4.19 -1.57 -4.17
CA GLY A 235 3.23 -2.68 -4.29
C GLY A 235 3.19 -3.24 -5.71
N GLU A 236 3.10 -2.37 -6.67
CA GLU A 236 3.10 -2.73 -8.10
C GLU A 236 4.39 -3.47 -8.48
N ILE A 237 5.57 -2.98 -8.05
CA ILE A 237 6.86 -3.65 -8.29
C ILE A 237 6.91 -5.05 -7.66
N ARG A 238 6.34 -5.23 -6.46
CA ARG A 238 6.28 -6.55 -5.81
C ARG A 238 5.46 -7.54 -6.62
N ASP A 239 4.36 -7.11 -7.20
CA ASP A 239 3.52 -7.96 -8.04
C ASP A 239 4.22 -8.34 -9.34
N GLU A 240 4.92 -7.41 -9.99
CA GLU A 240 5.76 -7.76 -11.13
C GLU A 240 6.82 -8.81 -10.74
N GLY A 241 7.53 -8.57 -9.64
CA GLY A 241 8.59 -9.48 -9.15
C GLY A 241 8.08 -10.85 -8.75
N ALA A 242 6.83 -10.95 -8.27
CA ALA A 242 6.20 -12.19 -7.82
C ALA A 242 5.52 -12.98 -8.96
N THR A 243 5.41 -12.41 -10.16
CA THR A 243 4.76 -13.07 -11.30
C THR A 243 5.59 -14.26 -11.79
N GLY A 244 4.92 -15.39 -11.99
CA GLY A 244 5.54 -16.64 -12.39
C GLY A 244 6.62 -17.09 -11.40
N ARG A 245 7.83 -17.31 -11.90
CA ARG A 245 9.03 -17.64 -11.12
C ARG A 245 9.97 -16.45 -10.94
N GLY A 246 9.44 -15.25 -11.09
CA GLY A 246 10.12 -13.98 -10.97
C GLY A 246 10.38 -13.28 -12.28
N ALA A 247 10.10 -11.98 -12.28
CA ALA A 247 10.30 -11.11 -13.43
C ALA A 247 11.22 -9.93 -13.06
N LYS A 248 11.58 -9.13 -14.06
CA LYS A 248 12.41 -7.95 -13.86
C LYS A 248 11.65 -6.68 -14.22
N PRO A 249 11.17 -5.91 -13.22
CA PRO A 249 10.59 -4.60 -13.45
C PRO A 249 11.55 -3.67 -14.19
N LYS A 250 11.06 -2.98 -15.22
CA LYS A 250 11.90 -2.17 -16.13
C LYS A 250 11.53 -0.71 -16.14
N ALA A 251 10.27 -0.37 -16.13
CA ALA A 251 9.80 1.00 -16.14
C ALA A 251 8.49 1.12 -15.36
N GLY A 252 8.33 2.21 -14.63
CA GLY A 252 7.11 2.55 -13.89
C GLY A 252 6.33 3.66 -14.54
N LEU A 253 5.07 3.76 -14.14
CA LEU A 253 4.19 4.89 -14.41
C LEU A 253 3.38 5.23 -13.15
N THR A 254 2.94 6.49 -13.04
CA THR A 254 2.00 6.92 -12.01
C THR A 254 0.94 7.83 -12.60
N GLY A 255 -0.32 7.61 -12.22
CA GLY A 255 -1.44 8.42 -12.68
C GLY A 255 -2.26 8.94 -11.50
N PHE A 256 -2.75 10.17 -11.60
CA PHE A 256 -3.52 10.80 -10.54
C PHE A 256 -4.81 11.41 -11.09
N SER A 257 -5.93 11.07 -10.45
CA SER A 257 -7.20 11.76 -10.64
C SER A 257 -7.67 12.30 -9.31
N VAL A 258 -7.93 13.61 -9.26
CA VAL A 258 -8.36 14.32 -8.06
C VAL A 258 -9.55 15.23 -8.37
N SER A 259 -10.20 15.76 -7.35
CA SER A 259 -11.17 16.86 -7.48
C SER A 259 -10.50 18.15 -7.90
N ASN A 260 -11.26 19.24 -8.03
CA ASN A 260 -10.73 20.56 -8.36
C ASN A 260 -9.61 20.97 -7.40
N LEU A 261 -8.55 21.52 -7.94
CA LEU A 261 -7.32 21.83 -7.20
C LEU A 261 -7.49 22.97 -6.19
N ARG A 262 -8.40 23.92 -6.48
CA ARG A 262 -8.64 25.11 -5.65
C ARG A 262 -7.34 25.84 -5.36
N LEU A 263 -6.68 26.28 -6.44
CA LEU A 263 -5.39 26.98 -6.37
C LEU A 263 -5.56 28.28 -5.55
N PRO A 264 -4.76 28.50 -4.49
CA PRO A 264 -4.93 29.69 -3.62
C PRO A 264 -4.82 31.01 -4.39
N ASP A 265 -3.89 31.09 -5.31
CA ASP A 265 -3.59 32.32 -6.06
C ASP A 265 -4.33 32.42 -7.41
N ALA A 266 -5.16 31.43 -7.74
CA ALA A 266 -5.88 31.37 -9.01
C ALA A 266 -7.24 30.68 -8.88
N PRO A 267 -8.14 31.19 -8.00
CA PRO A 267 -9.46 30.59 -7.81
C PRO A 267 -10.27 30.64 -9.11
N ARG A 268 -11.03 29.58 -9.38
CA ARG A 268 -11.86 29.48 -10.57
C ARG A 268 -13.33 29.68 -10.21
N PRO A 269 -14.14 30.34 -11.04
CA PRO A 269 -15.54 30.68 -10.74
C PRO A 269 -16.46 29.46 -10.61
N TRP A 270 -16.06 28.29 -11.13
CA TRP A 270 -16.81 27.05 -11.02
C TRP A 270 -16.39 26.18 -9.83
N GLU A 271 -15.31 26.52 -9.13
CA GLU A 271 -14.85 25.77 -7.98
C GLU A 271 -15.65 26.12 -6.73
N ARG A 272 -16.19 25.11 -6.06
CA ARG A 272 -16.90 25.26 -4.79
C ARG A 272 -16.14 24.56 -3.67
N ASN A 273 -16.13 25.14 -2.48
CA ASN A 273 -15.54 24.51 -1.31
C ASN A 273 -16.63 23.76 -0.55
N TYR A 274 -16.56 22.43 -0.58
CA TYR A 274 -17.47 21.55 0.15
C TYR A 274 -16.93 21.16 1.53
N GLY A 275 -15.71 21.59 1.88
CA GLY A 275 -14.96 21.03 2.99
C GLY A 275 -14.38 19.64 2.69
N LYS A 276 -13.68 19.09 3.66
CA LYS A 276 -13.14 17.74 3.64
C LYS A 276 -12.82 17.32 5.08
N PRO A 277 -12.71 16.01 5.40
CA PRO A 277 -12.12 15.56 6.65
C PRO A 277 -10.68 16.08 6.79
N ASP A 278 -10.29 16.55 7.97
CA ASP A 278 -9.00 17.20 8.19
C ASP A 278 -7.82 16.31 7.83
N ARG A 279 -7.93 15.02 8.10
CA ARG A 279 -6.92 14.00 7.80
C ARG A 279 -6.78 13.63 6.31
N ILE A 280 -7.70 14.04 5.47
CA ILE A 280 -7.61 13.83 4.02
C ILE A 280 -6.84 15.01 3.40
N ALA A 281 -5.79 14.72 2.66
CA ALA A 281 -5.02 15.73 1.95
C ALA A 281 -5.85 16.45 0.88
N SER A 282 -5.51 17.71 0.61
CA SER A 282 -6.17 18.47 -0.47
C SER A 282 -5.81 17.88 -1.84
N ALA A 283 -6.69 18.11 -2.83
CA ALA A 283 -6.39 17.74 -4.22
C ALA A 283 -5.06 18.33 -4.71
N LEU A 284 -4.77 19.56 -4.31
CA LEU A 284 -3.51 20.22 -4.64
C LEU A 284 -2.30 19.51 -3.99
N SER A 285 -2.37 19.21 -2.69
CA SER A 285 -1.27 18.50 -2.00
C SER A 285 -1.01 17.13 -2.62
N ILE A 286 -2.08 16.39 -2.98
CA ILE A 286 -1.95 15.09 -3.65
C ILE A 286 -1.22 15.24 -4.98
N MET A 287 -1.56 16.25 -5.78
CA MET A 287 -0.93 16.50 -7.08
C MET A 287 0.51 17.00 -6.99
N LEU A 288 0.88 17.67 -5.90
CA LEU A 288 2.25 18.13 -5.67
C LEU A 288 3.15 17.02 -5.12
N GLU A 289 2.68 16.28 -4.13
CA GLU A 289 3.51 15.33 -3.37
C GLU A 289 3.44 13.90 -3.91
N GLY A 290 2.26 13.46 -4.35
CA GLY A 290 2.05 12.09 -4.82
C GLY A 290 2.97 11.68 -5.97
N PRO A 291 3.08 12.47 -7.05
CA PRO A 291 3.98 12.18 -8.17
C PRO A 291 5.44 12.08 -7.76
N ILE A 292 5.88 12.94 -6.84
CA ILE A 292 7.24 12.91 -6.31
C ILE A 292 7.47 11.64 -5.52
N GLY A 293 6.52 11.23 -4.67
CA GLY A 293 6.60 10.00 -3.89
C GLY A 293 6.71 8.75 -4.78
N GLY A 294 5.85 8.62 -5.78
CA GLY A 294 5.90 7.52 -6.75
C GLY A 294 7.20 7.48 -7.55
N ALA A 295 7.64 8.64 -8.05
CA ALA A 295 8.91 8.75 -8.78
C ALA A 295 10.12 8.44 -7.91
N ALA A 296 10.15 8.92 -6.67
CA ALA A 296 11.24 8.67 -5.73
C ALA A 296 11.41 7.18 -5.43
N PHE A 297 10.31 6.46 -5.20
CA PHE A 297 10.37 5.01 -4.98
C PHE A 297 10.95 4.26 -6.20
N ASN A 298 10.45 4.58 -7.40
CA ASN A 298 10.95 3.99 -8.63
C ASN A 298 12.44 4.27 -8.84
N ASN A 299 12.88 5.51 -8.61
CA ASN A 299 14.27 5.92 -8.73
C ASN A 299 15.19 5.20 -7.74
N GLU A 300 14.80 5.10 -6.48
CA GLU A 300 15.57 4.39 -5.45
C GLU A 300 15.61 2.88 -5.70
N PHE A 301 14.50 2.29 -6.19
CA PHE A 301 14.48 0.91 -6.63
C PHE A 301 15.40 0.65 -7.84
N GLY A 302 15.66 1.66 -8.67
CA GLY A 302 16.55 1.57 -9.82
C GLY A 302 15.85 1.30 -11.15
N ARG A 303 14.62 1.80 -11.33
CA ARG A 303 13.91 1.86 -12.62
C ARG A 303 13.36 3.26 -12.89
N PRO A 304 13.26 3.72 -14.15
CA PRO A 304 12.65 5.01 -14.47
C PRO A 304 11.14 4.99 -14.25
N ASN A 305 10.59 6.12 -13.79
CA ASN A 305 9.15 6.41 -13.81
C ASN A 305 8.87 7.32 -15.02
N ILE A 306 8.45 6.75 -16.15
CA ILE A 306 8.50 7.41 -17.46
C ILE A 306 7.16 7.83 -18.04
N ALA A 307 6.07 7.37 -17.47
CA ALA A 307 4.74 7.64 -17.98
C ALA A 307 3.75 7.93 -16.85
N GLY A 308 2.58 8.40 -17.23
CA GLY A 308 1.49 8.67 -16.29
C GLY A 308 0.55 9.75 -16.80
N TYR A 309 -0.30 10.23 -15.90
CA TYR A 309 -1.23 11.32 -16.19
C TYR A 309 -1.62 12.09 -14.93
N PHE A 310 -2.11 13.31 -15.14
CA PHE A 310 -2.67 14.16 -14.10
C PHE A 310 -4.04 14.66 -14.56
N ARG A 311 -5.09 14.43 -13.76
CA ARG A 311 -6.46 14.84 -14.08
C ARG A 311 -7.15 15.40 -12.85
N SER A 312 -7.91 16.47 -13.03
CA SER A 312 -8.88 16.97 -12.07
C SER A 312 -10.28 16.93 -12.69
N PHE A 313 -11.28 16.59 -11.87
CA PHE A 313 -12.65 16.51 -12.34
C PHE A 313 -13.64 16.68 -11.20
N GLU A 314 -14.57 17.63 -11.41
CA GLU A 314 -15.84 17.72 -10.69
C GLU A 314 -16.96 18.06 -11.69
N LEU A 315 -18.12 17.45 -11.50
CA LEU A 315 -19.30 17.67 -12.31
C LEU A 315 -20.55 17.68 -11.42
N GLU A 316 -21.38 18.71 -11.56
CA GLU A 316 -22.72 18.71 -11.00
C GLU A 316 -23.67 18.06 -12.01
N ALA A 317 -24.28 16.93 -11.66
CA ALA A 317 -25.22 16.19 -12.48
C ALA A 317 -26.35 15.62 -11.62
N ALA A 318 -27.59 15.79 -12.08
CA ALA A 318 -28.79 15.31 -11.39
C ALA A 318 -28.91 15.75 -9.91
N GLY A 319 -28.46 16.97 -9.60
CA GLY A 319 -28.49 17.55 -8.25
C GLY A 319 -27.39 17.04 -7.30
N GLU A 320 -26.45 16.27 -7.80
CA GLU A 320 -25.29 15.75 -7.04
C GLU A 320 -23.99 16.26 -7.64
N VAL A 321 -23.02 16.57 -6.80
CA VAL A 321 -21.65 16.86 -7.21
C VAL A 321 -20.85 15.57 -7.21
N ARG A 322 -20.29 15.24 -8.38
CA ARG A 322 -19.46 14.06 -8.61
C ARG A 322 -18.04 14.49 -8.91
N GLY A 323 -17.07 13.86 -8.26
CA GLY A 323 -15.65 14.15 -8.43
C GLY A 323 -14.79 13.09 -7.78
N TYR A 324 -13.49 13.23 -7.94
CA TYR A 324 -12.52 12.35 -7.30
C TYR A 324 -12.13 12.90 -5.91
N HIS A 325 -13.12 13.04 -5.01
CA HIS A 325 -12.91 13.49 -3.63
C HIS A 325 -12.11 12.45 -2.83
N LYS A 326 -12.37 11.16 -3.04
CA LYS A 326 -11.38 10.12 -2.80
C LYS A 326 -10.55 10.03 -4.08
N PRO A 327 -9.26 10.33 -4.03
CA PRO A 327 -8.44 10.36 -5.24
C PRO A 327 -8.29 8.96 -5.84
N ILE A 328 -7.95 8.92 -7.12
CA ILE A 328 -7.37 7.72 -7.72
C ILE A 328 -5.89 7.98 -7.90
N MET A 329 -5.07 7.13 -7.33
CA MET A 329 -3.66 7.00 -7.62
C MET A 329 -3.43 5.67 -8.31
N LEU A 330 -2.94 5.69 -9.54
CA LEU A 330 -2.51 4.51 -10.26
C LEU A 330 -0.99 4.36 -10.13
N ALA A 331 -0.57 3.19 -9.70
CA ALA A 331 0.80 2.73 -9.84
C ALA A 331 0.82 1.62 -10.87
N GLY A 332 1.69 1.74 -11.85
CA GLY A 332 1.81 0.75 -12.90
C GLY A 332 3.23 0.61 -13.39
N GLY A 333 3.45 -0.43 -14.16
CA GLY A 333 4.75 -0.69 -14.74
C GLY A 333 4.72 -1.77 -15.78
N LEU A 334 5.86 -1.90 -16.41
CA LEU A 334 6.15 -3.00 -17.32
C LEU A 334 7.54 -3.57 -17.04
N GLY A 335 7.65 -4.86 -17.25
CA GLY A 335 8.88 -5.59 -17.04
C GLY A 335 9.10 -6.67 -18.07
N ASN A 336 10.15 -7.44 -17.87
CA ASN A 336 10.45 -8.60 -18.69
C ASN A 336 10.41 -9.89 -17.88
N ILE A 337 9.90 -10.94 -18.50
CA ILE A 337 9.93 -12.29 -17.97
C ILE A 337 10.45 -13.26 -19.04
N ARG A 338 11.23 -14.25 -18.62
CA ARG A 338 11.77 -15.30 -19.51
C ARG A 338 10.68 -16.34 -19.76
N GLU A 339 10.70 -16.96 -20.92
CA GLU A 339 9.78 -18.05 -21.31
C GLU A 339 9.64 -19.11 -20.20
N GLU A 340 10.75 -19.61 -19.69
CA GLU A 340 10.77 -20.65 -18.67
C GLU A 340 10.26 -20.21 -17.27
N HIS A 341 10.08 -18.89 -17.04
CA HIS A 341 9.64 -18.31 -15.77
C HIS A 341 8.17 -17.88 -15.76
N ILE A 342 7.45 -17.98 -16.87
CA ILE A 342 6.09 -17.46 -16.99
C ILE A 342 5.13 -18.09 -15.97
N HIS A 343 5.30 -19.40 -15.69
CA HIS A 343 4.39 -20.13 -14.81
C HIS A 343 5.06 -20.51 -13.49
N LYS A 344 4.28 -20.40 -12.42
CA LYS A 344 4.66 -20.96 -11.13
C LYS A 344 4.71 -22.49 -11.20
N ILE A 345 5.68 -23.06 -10.50
CA ILE A 345 5.82 -24.51 -10.36
C ILE A 345 5.66 -24.91 -8.89
N GLY A 346 5.13 -26.09 -8.66
CA GLY A 346 5.12 -26.69 -7.33
C GLY A 346 6.54 -27.04 -6.89
N PHE A 347 6.75 -27.08 -5.59
CA PHE A 347 7.99 -27.53 -4.97
C PHE A 347 7.70 -28.66 -3.96
N PRO A 348 8.63 -29.60 -3.77
CA PRO A 348 8.40 -30.76 -2.91
C PRO A 348 8.38 -30.39 -1.41
N ALA A 349 7.79 -31.26 -0.60
CA ALA A 349 7.89 -31.14 0.85
C ALA A 349 9.37 -31.13 1.31
N GLY A 350 9.68 -30.30 2.29
CA GLY A 350 11.04 -30.10 2.77
C GLY A 350 11.83 -29.02 2.04
N THR A 351 11.27 -28.37 1.00
CA THR A 351 11.88 -27.19 0.39
C THR A 351 12.02 -26.08 1.42
N PRO A 352 13.21 -25.49 1.62
CA PRO A 352 13.41 -24.41 2.58
C PRO A 352 12.63 -23.16 2.19
N LEU A 353 11.90 -22.59 3.15
CA LEU A 353 11.33 -21.25 3.05
C LEU A 353 12.30 -20.25 3.69
N VAL A 354 12.88 -19.38 2.88
CA VAL A 354 13.86 -18.39 3.34
C VAL A 354 13.20 -17.02 3.36
N VAL A 355 13.18 -16.35 4.51
CA VAL A 355 12.73 -14.99 4.68
C VAL A 355 13.93 -14.06 4.70
N ILE A 356 13.97 -13.12 3.75
CA ILE A 356 15.03 -12.13 3.60
C ILE A 356 14.42 -10.75 3.75
N GLY A 357 15.05 -9.88 4.54
CA GLY A 357 14.57 -8.51 4.75
C GLY A 357 15.04 -7.93 6.07
N GLY A 358 14.46 -6.79 6.42
CA GLY A 358 14.65 -6.13 7.72
C GLY A 358 13.60 -6.51 8.74
N PRO A 359 13.66 -5.91 9.94
CA PRO A 359 12.64 -6.12 10.96
C PRO A 359 11.27 -5.63 10.51
N ALA A 360 10.24 -6.38 10.85
CA ALA A 360 8.86 -5.98 10.61
C ALA A 360 8.48 -4.76 11.46
N MET A 361 7.69 -3.86 10.88
CA MET A 361 7.15 -2.67 11.55
C MET A 361 5.62 -2.74 11.58
N LEU A 362 5.00 -2.18 12.63
CA LEU A 362 3.55 -2.10 12.78
C LEU A 362 2.98 -0.91 11.98
N ILE A 363 3.21 -0.89 10.68
CA ILE A 363 2.69 0.10 9.74
C ILE A 363 2.05 -0.60 8.54
N GLY A 364 1.05 0.04 7.94
CA GLY A 364 0.26 -0.54 6.85
C GLY A 364 -0.78 -1.58 7.29
N LEU A 365 -0.95 -1.80 8.59
CA LEU A 365 -1.95 -2.72 9.12
C LEU A 365 -3.36 -2.19 8.86
N GLY A 366 -4.26 -3.10 8.48
CA GLY A 366 -5.65 -2.73 8.22
C GLY A 366 -5.90 -2.00 6.91
N GLY A 367 -4.87 -1.76 6.09
CA GLY A 367 -4.98 -1.00 4.83
C GLY A 367 -6.01 -1.55 3.84
N GLY A 368 -6.14 -2.87 3.73
CA GLY A 368 -7.14 -3.52 2.90
C GLY A 368 -8.57 -3.23 3.35
N ALA A 369 -8.84 -3.29 4.65
CA ALA A 369 -10.15 -2.94 5.22
C ALA A 369 -10.40 -1.42 5.11
N ALA A 370 -9.43 -0.58 5.46
CA ALA A 370 -9.54 0.88 5.38
C ALA A 370 -9.81 1.35 3.94
N SER A 371 -9.22 0.73 2.93
CA SER A 371 -9.47 1.06 1.52
C SER A 371 -10.89 0.72 1.06
N SER A 372 -11.56 -0.20 1.75
CA SER A 372 -12.94 -0.61 1.46
C SER A 372 -13.99 0.36 2.01
N MET A 373 -13.62 1.25 2.93
CA MET A 373 -14.52 2.23 3.53
C MET A 373 -14.62 3.51 2.72
N ALA A 374 -15.70 4.24 2.90
CA ALA A 374 -15.82 5.60 2.38
C ALA A 374 -14.78 6.51 3.04
N SER A 375 -14.28 7.50 2.30
CA SER A 375 -13.32 8.48 2.81
C SER A 375 -13.87 9.19 4.04
N GLY A 376 -13.11 9.19 5.13
CA GLY A 376 -13.50 9.83 6.38
C GLY A 376 -14.39 9.00 7.31
N ALA A 377 -14.77 7.78 6.93
CA ALA A 377 -15.62 6.91 7.76
C ALA A 377 -14.87 6.17 8.87
N SER A 378 -13.54 6.01 8.76
CA SER A 378 -12.70 5.37 9.77
C SER A 378 -12.20 6.35 10.84
N HIS A 379 -11.63 5.83 11.91
CA HIS A 379 -10.93 6.65 12.89
C HIS A 379 -9.58 7.14 12.34
N GLU A 380 -9.19 8.36 12.70
CA GLU A 380 -7.97 9.00 12.22
C GLU A 380 -6.71 8.14 12.45
N GLU A 381 -6.57 7.55 13.64
CA GLU A 381 -5.43 6.69 13.97
C GLU A 381 -5.33 5.46 13.07
N LEU A 382 -6.48 4.85 12.70
CA LEU A 382 -6.52 3.73 11.77
C LEU A 382 -6.15 4.16 10.35
N ASP A 383 -6.59 5.34 9.92
CA ASP A 383 -6.24 5.88 8.62
C ASP A 383 -4.72 6.06 8.50
N PHE A 384 -4.08 6.71 9.46
CA PHE A 384 -2.62 6.89 9.46
C PHE A 384 -1.86 5.57 9.59
N ALA A 385 -2.32 4.65 10.45
CA ALA A 385 -1.71 3.33 10.63
C ALA A 385 -1.79 2.46 9.35
N SER A 386 -2.77 2.70 8.49
CA SER A 386 -2.96 1.99 7.23
C SER A 386 -1.95 2.38 6.15
N VAL A 387 -1.31 3.54 6.27
CA VAL A 387 -0.34 4.03 5.28
C VAL A 387 1.02 3.38 5.51
N GLN A 388 1.49 2.64 4.52
CA GLN A 388 2.79 1.98 4.55
C GLN A 388 3.96 2.97 4.47
N ARG A 389 5.14 2.51 4.86
CA ARG A 389 6.43 3.14 4.58
C ARG A 389 7.31 2.11 3.90
N GLY A 390 7.78 2.43 2.70
CA GLY A 390 8.56 1.51 1.88
C GLY A 390 10.07 1.66 2.11
N ASN A 391 10.79 0.61 1.73
CA ASN A 391 12.24 0.66 1.57
C ASN A 391 12.58 0.09 0.19
N ALA A 392 12.69 0.96 -0.79
CA ALA A 392 12.87 0.59 -2.20
C ALA A 392 14.20 -0.16 -2.43
N GLU A 393 15.26 0.22 -1.72
CA GLU A 393 16.55 -0.46 -1.82
C GLU A 393 16.48 -1.90 -1.27
N MET A 394 15.82 -2.11 -0.14
CA MET A 394 15.59 -3.44 0.43
C MET A 394 14.77 -4.32 -0.53
N GLN A 395 13.75 -3.74 -1.13
CA GLN A 395 12.90 -4.43 -2.10
C GLN A 395 13.65 -4.81 -3.38
N ARG A 396 14.65 -4.01 -3.77
CA ARG A 396 15.50 -4.27 -4.94
C ARG A 396 16.45 -5.45 -4.73
N ARG A 397 16.97 -5.64 -3.53
CA ARG A 397 17.91 -6.69 -3.15
C ARG A 397 17.25 -8.07 -3.05
#